data_c6cda9ce3206ab5ab6d9d4aecb7fae75
#
_entry.id   c6cda9ce3206ab5ab6d9d4aecb7fae75
#
_cell.length_a   1.000
_cell.length_b   1.000
_cell.length_c   1.000
_cell.angle_alpha   90.00
_cell.angle_beta   90.00
_cell.angle_gamma   90.00
#
_symmetry.space_group_name_H-M   'P 1'
#
loop_
_entity.id
_entity.type
_entity.pdbx_description
1 polymer ?
#
loop_
_entity_poly.entity_id
_entity_poly.type
_entity_poly.pdbx_seq_one_letter_code
_entity_poly.pdbx_strand_id
1 'polypeptide(L)'
;MLLTAAAVFGNTPPQSVVMESGNLKVRLDGRKFWNINRIEWEGQLVGVDQTGAHYGVAYQPEGSKFFIGSGHDESGRSEKLNSIRFFIDDRQEMPVKSPIIRAAVVGMEKESQIADFKVRYRFFIDHNILHERVEISAGNDVRVNFLYPFMHPWSTRFTDYFGVGESGRTLNIKFKSDGSFPNRNYLDYGVWYDEKSGIGVASLITPESGEKSLRRFLWDRPNYRKDYLCDYAHAVFPAGHTAIYISHTAFFRQEDKTKWHETAMNLLERLKEEAKR
;
A
#
# COMPACT_ATOMS: atom_id res chain seq x y z
N MET A 1 30.95 29.24 6.60
CA MET A 1 29.91 29.56 7.60
C MET A 1 28.56 29.31 6.93
N LEU A 2 28.06 28.07 7.01
CA LEU A 2 26.78 27.69 6.41
C LEU A 2 25.69 27.96 7.45
N LEU A 3 24.83 28.93 7.17
CA LEU A 3 23.60 29.17 7.93
C LEU A 3 22.59 28.08 7.58
N THR A 4 22.39 27.12 8.46
CA THR A 4 21.23 26.25 8.46
C THR A 4 20.01 27.08 8.85
N ALA A 5 19.14 27.36 7.89
CA ALA A 5 17.83 27.96 8.17
C ALA A 5 16.99 26.93 8.93
N ALA A 6 16.91 27.08 10.25
CA ALA A 6 15.92 26.41 11.07
C ALA A 6 14.54 26.98 10.70
N ALA A 7 13.70 26.20 10.07
CA ALA A 7 12.32 26.56 9.84
C ALA A 7 11.61 26.70 11.20
N VAL A 8 11.18 27.90 11.53
CA VAL A 8 10.40 28.21 12.73
C VAL A 8 8.98 27.65 12.49
N PHE A 9 8.71 26.48 13.03
CA PHE A 9 7.38 25.87 13.02
C PHE A 9 6.50 26.53 14.08
N GLY A 10 5.74 27.54 13.66
CA GLY A 10 4.75 28.21 14.50
C GLY A 10 3.35 27.59 14.46
N ASN A 11 3.22 26.26 14.36
CA ASN A 11 2.02 25.46 14.65
C ASN A 11 2.43 23.99 14.58
N THR A 12 2.17 23.26 15.65
CA THR A 12 2.41 21.79 15.65
C THR A 12 1.60 21.17 14.51
N PRO A 13 2.22 20.43 13.58
CA PRO A 13 1.47 19.81 12.49
C PRO A 13 0.43 18.83 13.07
N PRO A 14 -0.72 18.65 12.40
CA PRO A 14 -1.75 17.74 12.88
C PRO A 14 -1.18 16.33 13.03
N GLN A 15 -1.55 15.62 14.10
CA GLN A 15 -1.08 14.25 14.33
C GLN A 15 -1.62 13.24 13.29
N SER A 16 -2.68 13.58 12.60
CA SER A 16 -3.25 12.80 11.50
C SER A 16 -3.85 13.72 10.44
N VAL A 17 -3.82 13.27 9.19
CA VAL A 17 -4.39 13.96 8.03
C VAL A 17 -5.33 13.01 7.32
N VAL A 18 -6.49 13.51 6.91
CA VAL A 18 -7.43 12.84 6.01
C VAL A 18 -7.31 13.49 4.64
N MET A 19 -7.00 12.73 3.64
CA MET A 19 -6.97 13.14 2.23
C MET A 19 -8.22 12.64 1.54
N GLU A 20 -8.92 13.53 0.85
CA GLU A 20 -10.19 13.22 0.16
C GLU A 20 -10.10 13.67 -1.31
N SER A 21 -10.36 12.73 -2.23
CA SER A 21 -10.57 12.99 -3.65
C SER A 21 -11.74 12.15 -4.16
N GLY A 22 -12.74 12.80 -4.73
CA GLY A 22 -14.00 12.13 -5.09
C GLY A 22 -14.64 11.47 -3.87
N ASN A 23 -14.92 10.18 -3.98
CA ASN A 23 -15.50 9.37 -2.92
C ASN A 23 -14.45 8.63 -2.06
N LEU A 24 -13.18 8.78 -2.39
CA LEU A 24 -12.08 8.10 -1.71
C LEU A 24 -11.50 8.98 -0.61
N LYS A 25 -11.35 8.39 0.58
CA LYS A 25 -10.71 9.01 1.74
C LYS A 25 -9.61 8.11 2.25
N VAL A 26 -8.43 8.70 2.41
CA VAL A 26 -7.26 8.03 3.00
C VAL A 26 -6.82 8.80 4.22
N ARG A 27 -6.74 8.13 5.35
CA ARG A 27 -6.22 8.71 6.59
C ARG A 27 -4.78 8.27 6.82
N LEU A 28 -3.94 9.26 7.16
CA LEU A 28 -2.56 9.08 7.58
C LEU A 28 -2.42 9.36 9.07
N ASP A 29 -1.51 8.65 9.75
CA ASP A 29 -1.21 8.86 11.16
C ASP A 29 0.29 9.15 11.35
N GLY A 30 0.61 10.37 11.82
CA GLY A 30 1.99 10.79 12.08
C GLY A 30 2.67 9.97 13.18
N ARG A 31 1.91 9.38 14.11
CA ARG A 31 2.43 8.46 15.13
C ARG A 31 2.85 7.10 14.54
N LYS A 32 2.43 6.81 13.31
CA LYS A 32 2.77 5.62 12.53
C LYS A 32 3.58 5.99 11.29
N PHE A 33 4.46 6.97 11.44
CA PHE A 33 5.39 7.41 10.37
C PHE A 33 4.65 7.85 9.09
N TRP A 34 3.45 8.42 9.23
CA TRP A 34 2.61 8.89 8.12
C TRP A 34 2.23 7.77 7.13
N ASN A 35 2.18 6.55 7.61
CA ASN A 35 1.60 5.47 6.83
C ASN A 35 0.08 5.60 6.76
N ILE A 36 -0.51 5.00 5.74
CA ILE A 36 -1.96 4.86 5.63
C ILE A 36 -2.45 4.11 6.88
N ASN A 37 -3.51 4.64 7.46
CA ASN A 37 -4.12 4.08 8.66
C ASN A 37 -5.55 3.60 8.40
N ARG A 38 -6.21 4.20 7.42
CA ARG A 38 -7.60 3.89 7.08
C ARG A 38 -7.89 4.30 5.65
N ILE A 39 -8.65 3.46 4.96
CA ILE A 39 -9.21 3.79 3.64
C ILE A 39 -10.72 3.63 3.71
N GLU A 40 -11.44 4.66 3.28
CA GLU A 40 -12.88 4.66 3.13
C GLU A 40 -13.24 5.01 1.68
N TRP A 41 -14.22 4.32 1.14
CA TRP A 41 -14.79 4.62 -0.16
C TRP A 41 -16.32 4.67 -0.06
N GLU A 42 -16.93 5.76 -0.58
CA GLU A 42 -18.36 6.05 -0.40
C GLU A 42 -18.84 5.92 1.05
N GLY A 43 -18.02 6.43 2.00
CA GLY A 43 -18.31 6.36 3.43
C GLY A 43 -18.20 4.97 4.05
N GLN A 44 -17.76 3.96 3.30
CA GLN A 44 -17.61 2.60 3.79
C GLN A 44 -16.13 2.29 4.05
N LEU A 45 -15.85 1.67 5.19
CA LEU A 45 -14.50 1.22 5.54
C LEU A 45 -14.09 0.06 4.63
N VAL A 46 -13.05 0.26 3.83
CA VAL A 46 -12.51 -0.74 2.90
C VAL A 46 -11.10 -1.19 3.28
N GLY A 47 -10.27 -0.30 3.78
CA GLY A 47 -8.93 -0.63 4.24
C GLY A 47 -8.74 -0.30 5.72
N VAL A 48 -8.07 -1.17 6.46
CA VAL A 48 -7.96 -1.10 7.93
C VAL A 48 -6.50 -1.15 8.37
N ASP A 49 -6.17 -0.42 9.45
CA ASP A 49 -4.95 -0.59 10.23
C ASP A 49 -5.33 -0.93 11.66
N GLN A 50 -4.95 -2.13 12.10
CA GLN A 50 -5.22 -2.63 13.44
C GLN A 50 -4.11 -3.61 13.82
N THR A 51 -4.16 -4.18 15.03
CA THR A 51 -3.12 -5.12 15.50
C THR A 51 -2.82 -6.21 14.48
N GLY A 52 -1.59 -6.22 13.97
CA GLY A 52 -1.10 -7.16 12.95
C GLY A 52 -1.50 -6.83 11.51
N ALA A 53 -2.20 -5.70 11.29
CA ALA A 53 -2.57 -5.19 9.97
C ALA A 53 -1.96 -3.81 9.78
N HIS A 54 -0.99 -3.67 8.89
CA HIS A 54 -0.26 -2.42 8.66
C HIS A 54 -0.12 -2.14 7.18
N TYR A 55 -0.15 -0.85 6.82
CA TYR A 55 0.24 -0.37 5.50
C TYR A 55 1.72 0.02 5.47
N GLY A 56 2.28 0.07 4.28
CA GLY A 56 3.63 0.55 4.01
C GLY A 56 4.62 -0.58 3.74
N VAL A 57 5.90 -0.32 4.02
CA VAL A 57 7.02 -1.21 3.72
C VAL A 57 7.51 -1.92 4.97
N ALA A 58 7.75 -3.22 4.87
CA ALA A 58 8.41 -3.97 5.92
C ALA A 58 9.31 -5.06 5.36
N TYR A 59 10.32 -5.47 6.11
CA TYR A 59 11.10 -6.64 5.76
C TYR A 59 11.42 -7.47 7.00
N GLN A 60 11.70 -8.74 6.78
CA GLN A 60 12.20 -9.66 7.78
C GLN A 60 13.67 -9.97 7.46
N PRO A 61 14.64 -9.57 8.31
CA PRO A 61 16.04 -9.95 8.13
C PRO A 61 16.24 -11.47 8.14
N GLU A 62 17.25 -11.95 7.43
CA GLU A 62 17.66 -13.36 7.50
C GLU A 62 17.97 -13.74 8.96
N GLY A 63 17.49 -14.92 9.38
CA GLY A 63 17.64 -15.42 10.75
C GLY A 63 16.77 -14.74 11.81
N SER A 64 16.03 -13.68 11.47
CA SER A 64 15.10 -13.01 12.38
C SER A 64 13.71 -13.66 12.35
N LYS A 65 13.04 -13.70 13.50
CA LYS A 65 11.61 -14.04 13.60
C LYS A 65 10.70 -12.82 13.46
N PHE A 66 11.27 -11.61 13.52
CA PHE A 66 10.54 -10.36 13.58
C PHE A 66 10.66 -9.57 12.29
N PHE A 67 9.61 -8.85 11.95
CA PHE A 67 9.61 -7.85 10.89
C PHE A 67 10.08 -6.49 11.41
N ILE A 68 10.59 -5.67 10.51
CA ILE A 68 11.04 -4.30 10.75
C ILE A 68 10.36 -3.40 9.73
N GLY A 69 9.90 -2.23 10.14
CA GLY A 69 9.30 -1.20 9.26
C GLY A 69 7.81 -1.00 9.50
N SER A 70 7.26 0.04 8.95
CA SER A 70 5.85 0.47 8.88
C SER A 70 4.91 -0.16 9.92
N GLY A 71 5.09 0.18 11.21
CA GLY A 71 4.29 -0.38 12.30
C GLY A 71 4.79 -1.72 12.87
N HIS A 72 5.82 -2.32 12.28
CA HIS A 72 6.49 -3.51 12.80
C HIS A 72 7.70 -3.09 13.63
N ASP A 73 7.55 -3.10 14.93
CA ASP A 73 8.56 -2.71 15.91
C ASP A 73 8.90 -3.81 16.93
N GLU A 74 8.51 -5.05 16.65
CA GLU A 74 8.66 -6.21 17.52
C GLU A 74 10.12 -6.48 17.92
N SER A 75 11.07 -5.99 17.10
CA SER A 75 12.51 -6.09 17.38
C SER A 75 13.09 -4.83 18.03
N GLY A 76 12.27 -3.84 18.39
CA GLY A 76 12.71 -2.52 18.85
C GLY A 76 13.32 -1.64 17.75
N ARG A 77 13.19 -2.05 16.47
CA ARG A 77 13.64 -1.30 15.29
C ARG A 77 12.43 -0.87 14.50
N SER A 78 12.19 0.41 14.43
CA SER A 78 11.08 0.99 13.68
C SER A 78 11.55 1.78 12.49
N GLU A 79 10.63 2.19 11.65
CA GLU A 79 10.87 3.16 10.59
C GLU A 79 11.33 4.50 11.18
N LYS A 80 12.32 5.16 10.58
CA LYS A 80 12.77 6.50 10.91
C LYS A 80 12.41 7.44 9.77
N LEU A 81 11.49 8.37 10.03
CA LEU A 81 11.10 9.38 9.06
C LEU A 81 12.24 10.41 8.89
N ASN A 82 12.65 10.66 7.65
CA ASN A 82 13.64 11.68 7.30
C ASN A 82 12.98 12.94 6.76
N SER A 83 11.97 12.78 5.88
CA SER A 83 11.22 13.90 5.31
C SER A 83 9.79 13.49 4.93
N ILE A 84 8.90 14.48 4.85
CA ILE A 84 7.54 14.31 4.35
C ILE A 84 7.10 15.56 3.60
N ARG A 85 6.36 15.36 2.51
CA ARG A 85 5.75 16.40 1.68
C ARG A 85 4.34 16.02 1.31
N PHE A 86 3.45 17.02 1.25
CA PHE A 86 2.08 16.86 0.81
C PHE A 86 1.86 17.58 -0.52
N PHE A 87 0.95 17.08 -1.34
CA PHE A 87 0.64 17.61 -2.66
C PHE A 87 -0.86 17.82 -2.79
N ILE A 88 -1.27 18.95 -3.37
CA ILE A 88 -2.65 19.31 -3.65
C ILE A 88 -2.69 19.87 -5.07
N ASP A 89 -3.41 19.19 -5.99
CA ASP A 89 -3.54 19.56 -7.39
C ASP A 89 -2.17 19.96 -8.01
N ASP A 90 -1.20 19.05 -7.93
CA ASP A 90 0.19 19.20 -8.41
C ASP A 90 1.05 20.27 -7.72
N ARG A 91 0.50 20.98 -6.70
CA ARG A 91 1.27 21.92 -5.90
C ARG A 91 1.80 21.24 -4.65
N GLN A 92 3.07 21.46 -4.37
CA GLN A 92 3.63 21.06 -3.09
C GLN A 92 3.12 22.02 -2.01
N GLU A 93 2.45 21.47 -0.98
CA GLU A 93 2.09 22.20 0.22
C GLU A 93 2.91 21.79 1.42
N MET A 94 3.49 22.79 2.08
CA MET A 94 4.23 22.60 3.31
C MET A 94 4.10 23.87 4.18
N PRO A 95 3.78 23.76 5.44
CA PRO A 95 3.25 22.63 6.20
C PRO A 95 1.74 22.46 6.00
N VAL A 96 1.23 21.25 6.17
CA VAL A 96 -0.22 21.01 6.22
C VAL A 96 -0.80 21.66 7.46
N LYS A 97 -1.68 22.62 7.27
CA LYS A 97 -2.35 23.36 8.36
C LYS A 97 -3.69 22.73 8.76
N SER A 98 -4.32 22.01 7.84
CA SER A 98 -5.61 21.38 8.04
C SER A 98 -5.48 19.86 8.27
N PRO A 99 -6.24 19.28 9.22
CA PRO A 99 -6.32 17.83 9.35
C PRO A 99 -7.12 17.17 8.22
N ILE A 100 -7.75 17.94 7.34
CA ILE A 100 -8.50 17.46 6.17
C ILE A 100 -8.04 18.24 4.95
N ILE A 101 -7.64 17.52 3.91
CA ILE A 101 -7.23 18.02 2.60
C ILE A 101 -8.20 17.49 1.56
N ARG A 102 -8.83 18.37 0.77
CA ARG A 102 -9.77 18.02 -0.29
C ARG A 102 -9.36 18.70 -1.59
N ALA A 103 -9.15 17.91 -2.64
CA ALA A 103 -8.90 18.41 -3.99
C ALA A 103 -9.18 17.31 -5.02
N ALA A 104 -9.05 17.64 -6.31
CA ALA A 104 -9.17 16.67 -7.38
C ALA A 104 -8.05 15.60 -7.28
N VAL A 105 -6.82 16.05 -7.03
CA VAL A 105 -5.67 15.18 -6.77
C VAL A 105 -5.02 15.59 -5.44
N VAL A 106 -4.85 14.63 -4.55
CA VAL A 106 -4.15 14.83 -3.26
C VAL A 106 -3.15 13.71 -3.04
N GLY A 107 -2.00 14.04 -2.46
CA GLY A 107 -0.96 13.04 -2.26
C GLY A 107 0.05 13.39 -1.19
N MET A 108 0.94 12.43 -0.94
CA MET A 108 2.04 12.55 0.00
C MET A 108 3.27 11.79 -0.52
N GLU A 109 4.42 12.32 -0.22
CA GLU A 109 5.69 11.65 -0.38
C GLU A 109 6.45 11.72 0.94
N LYS A 110 7.05 10.60 1.33
CA LYS A 110 7.95 10.54 2.47
C LYS A 110 9.24 9.81 2.11
N GLU A 111 10.31 10.20 2.77
CA GLU A 111 11.57 9.46 2.79
C GLU A 111 11.84 8.97 4.20
N SER A 112 12.20 7.71 4.32
CA SER A 112 12.47 7.08 5.60
C SER A 112 13.62 6.10 5.53
N GLN A 113 14.15 5.74 6.70
CA GLN A 113 15.12 4.67 6.89
C GLN A 113 14.44 3.53 7.66
N ILE A 114 14.49 2.32 7.09
CA ILE A 114 14.04 1.09 7.74
C ILE A 114 15.26 0.18 7.86
N ALA A 115 15.96 0.24 9.01
CA ALA A 115 17.25 -0.39 9.24
C ALA A 115 18.25 -0.11 8.11
N ASP A 116 18.59 -1.10 7.26
CA ASP A 116 19.57 -0.98 6.19
C ASP A 116 19.00 -0.38 4.90
N PHE A 117 17.67 -0.25 4.81
CA PHE A 117 16.99 0.24 3.62
C PHE A 117 16.65 1.73 3.72
N LYS A 118 16.97 2.47 2.65
CA LYS A 118 16.36 3.77 2.37
C LYS A 118 15.08 3.53 1.58
N VAL A 119 13.99 4.12 2.03
CA VAL A 119 12.67 3.96 1.42
C VAL A 119 12.12 5.32 1.06
N ARG A 120 11.71 5.47 -0.20
CA ARG A 120 10.90 6.59 -0.65
C ARG A 120 9.53 6.06 -1.01
N TYR A 121 8.52 6.51 -0.30
CA TYR A 121 7.13 6.13 -0.52
C TYR A 121 6.34 7.35 -0.95
N ARG A 122 5.70 7.25 -2.08
CA ARG A 122 4.81 8.26 -2.62
C ARG A 122 3.47 7.64 -2.91
N PHE A 123 2.39 8.33 -2.54
CA PHE A 123 1.08 8.02 -3.06
C PHE A 123 0.33 9.29 -3.42
N PHE A 124 -0.67 9.14 -4.28
CA PHE A 124 -1.69 10.14 -4.53
C PHE A 124 -3.03 9.48 -4.81
N ILE A 125 -4.08 10.22 -4.54
CA ILE A 125 -5.46 9.84 -4.81
C ILE A 125 -5.94 10.75 -5.93
N ASP A 126 -6.43 10.12 -6.99
CA ASP A 126 -7.12 10.78 -8.10
C ASP A 126 -8.50 10.15 -8.26
N HIS A 127 -9.56 10.91 -7.89
CA HIS A 127 -10.94 10.44 -7.88
C HIS A 127 -11.13 9.17 -7.04
N ASN A 128 -11.24 8.00 -7.67
CA ASN A 128 -11.47 6.71 -7.02
C ASN A 128 -10.26 5.77 -7.15
N ILE A 129 -9.08 6.31 -7.46
CA ILE A 129 -7.86 5.53 -7.64
C ILE A 129 -6.83 5.97 -6.62
N LEU A 130 -6.24 5.02 -5.92
CA LEU A 130 -5.06 5.17 -5.11
C LEU A 130 -3.86 4.69 -5.91
N HIS A 131 -2.95 5.59 -6.20
CA HIS A 131 -1.68 5.31 -6.85
C HIS A 131 -0.58 5.33 -5.80
N GLU A 132 0.24 4.30 -5.78
CA GLU A 132 1.36 4.18 -4.84
C GLU A 132 2.63 3.85 -5.59
N ARG A 133 3.75 4.44 -5.17
CA ARG A 133 5.08 4.15 -5.66
C ARG A 133 6.03 4.00 -4.47
N VAL A 134 6.77 2.90 -4.45
CA VAL A 134 7.79 2.61 -3.45
C VAL A 134 9.12 2.42 -4.15
N GLU A 135 10.15 3.15 -3.70
CA GLU A 135 11.53 2.96 -4.10
C GLU A 135 12.31 2.49 -2.86
N ILE A 136 13.00 1.38 -2.99
CA ILE A 136 13.79 0.77 -1.91
C ILE A 136 15.23 0.63 -2.40
N SER A 137 16.18 1.14 -1.63
CA SER A 137 17.60 1.01 -1.94
C SER A 137 18.41 0.67 -0.68
N ALA A 138 19.57 0.05 -0.87
CA ALA A 138 20.51 -0.28 0.19
C ALA A 138 21.94 0.07 -0.21
N GLY A 139 22.73 0.54 0.75
CA GLY A 139 24.16 0.86 0.54
C GLY A 139 25.05 -0.38 0.58
N ASN A 140 24.61 -1.46 1.20
CA ASN A 140 25.30 -2.75 1.33
C ASN A 140 24.36 -3.88 0.94
N ASP A 141 24.91 -5.07 0.72
CA ASP A 141 24.11 -6.28 0.54
C ASP A 141 23.28 -6.54 1.79
N VAL A 142 21.97 -6.73 1.63
CA VAL A 142 21.04 -7.02 2.73
C VAL A 142 20.41 -8.39 2.52
N ARG A 143 20.65 -9.33 3.44
CA ARG A 143 20.01 -10.64 3.44
C ARG A 143 18.63 -10.57 4.06
N VAL A 144 17.62 -11.00 3.34
CA VAL A 144 16.21 -10.93 3.76
C VAL A 144 15.53 -12.29 3.67
N ASN A 145 14.67 -12.58 4.65
CA ASN A 145 13.69 -13.67 4.50
C ASN A 145 12.54 -13.24 3.61
N PHE A 146 12.00 -12.04 3.84
CA PHE A 146 10.91 -11.45 3.08
C PHE A 146 11.05 -9.94 3.04
N LEU A 147 10.82 -9.34 1.88
CA LEU A 147 10.63 -7.91 1.70
C LEU A 147 9.19 -7.66 1.23
N TYR A 148 8.46 -6.82 1.96
CA TYR A 148 7.11 -6.40 1.61
C TYR A 148 7.13 -4.93 1.16
N PRO A 149 7.20 -4.63 -0.14
CA PRO A 149 7.09 -3.25 -0.65
C PRO A 149 5.69 -2.66 -0.44
N PHE A 150 4.65 -3.49 -0.47
CA PHE A 150 3.29 -3.08 -0.14
C PHE A 150 2.64 -4.05 0.83
N MET A 151 1.98 -3.48 1.82
CA MET A 151 1.11 -4.20 2.75
C MET A 151 -0.28 -3.57 2.68
N HIS A 152 -1.25 -4.29 2.15
CA HIS A 152 -2.63 -3.83 2.03
C HIS A 152 -3.56 -4.71 2.88
N PRO A 153 -3.93 -4.28 4.09
CA PRO A 153 -4.92 -4.96 4.90
C PRO A 153 -6.31 -4.45 4.55
N TRP A 154 -7.08 -5.27 3.85
CA TRP A 154 -8.46 -4.97 3.51
C TRP A 154 -9.43 -5.36 4.61
N SER A 155 -10.60 -4.74 4.66
CA SER A 155 -11.67 -5.03 5.60
C SER A 155 -12.22 -6.46 5.43
N THR A 156 -12.64 -7.08 6.53
CA THR A 156 -13.33 -8.40 6.50
C THR A 156 -14.68 -8.39 5.80
N ARG A 157 -15.20 -7.22 5.45
CA ARG A 157 -16.40 -7.09 4.60
C ARG A 157 -16.24 -7.76 3.24
N PHE A 158 -15.01 -7.79 2.69
CA PHE A 158 -14.73 -8.48 1.45
C PHE A 158 -14.82 -9.98 1.66
N THR A 159 -15.84 -10.58 1.03
CA THR A 159 -16.15 -12.01 1.13
C THR A 159 -15.55 -12.82 -0.01
N ASP A 160 -15.31 -12.17 -1.14
CA ASP A 160 -14.88 -12.81 -2.37
C ASP A 160 -13.57 -12.18 -2.88
N TYR A 161 -12.77 -13.01 -3.53
CA TYR A 161 -11.54 -12.60 -4.18
C TYR A 161 -11.41 -13.30 -5.53
N PHE A 162 -10.94 -12.54 -6.51
CA PHE A 162 -10.54 -13.03 -7.82
C PHE A 162 -9.15 -12.52 -8.16
N GLY A 163 -8.30 -13.39 -8.69
CA GLY A 163 -6.97 -13.01 -9.16
C GLY A 163 -6.58 -13.81 -10.38
N VAL A 164 -5.65 -13.26 -11.17
CA VAL A 164 -5.06 -13.93 -12.32
C VAL A 164 -3.55 -13.92 -12.18
N GLY A 165 -2.96 -15.07 -12.32
CA GLY A 165 -1.52 -15.27 -12.30
C GLY A 165 -0.95 -15.52 -13.69
N GLU A 166 0.30 -15.93 -13.74
CA GLU A 166 1.01 -16.29 -14.98
C GLU A 166 0.19 -17.30 -15.80
N SER A 167 0.29 -17.19 -17.11
CA SER A 167 -0.39 -18.06 -18.08
C SER A 167 -1.93 -17.99 -18.01
N GLY A 168 -2.51 -16.97 -17.39
CA GLY A 168 -3.96 -16.81 -17.27
C GLY A 168 -4.61 -17.71 -16.22
N ARG A 169 -3.82 -18.35 -15.34
CA ARG A 169 -4.37 -19.13 -14.23
C ARG A 169 -5.21 -18.25 -13.32
N THR A 170 -6.48 -18.57 -13.18
CA THR A 170 -7.41 -17.86 -12.30
C THR A 170 -7.41 -18.44 -10.89
N LEU A 171 -7.59 -17.56 -9.91
CA LEU A 171 -7.77 -17.90 -8.50
C LEU A 171 -9.08 -17.26 -8.02
N ASN A 172 -10.01 -18.10 -7.57
CA ASN A 172 -11.26 -17.66 -6.95
C ASN A 172 -11.26 -18.12 -5.49
N ILE A 173 -11.50 -17.20 -4.56
CA ILE A 173 -11.53 -17.49 -3.13
C ILE A 173 -12.82 -16.93 -2.54
N LYS A 174 -13.45 -17.73 -1.70
CA LYS A 174 -14.46 -17.26 -0.74
C LYS A 174 -13.85 -17.28 0.64
N PHE A 175 -13.71 -16.11 1.25
CA PHE A 175 -13.10 -15.96 2.57
C PHE A 175 -14.00 -16.52 3.67
N LYS A 176 -13.37 -17.17 4.65
CA LYS A 176 -14.04 -17.83 5.78
C LYS A 176 -13.66 -17.26 7.13
N SER A 177 -12.66 -16.33 7.16
CA SER A 177 -12.06 -15.78 8.38
C SER A 177 -11.41 -16.85 9.27
N ASP A 178 -10.82 -17.88 8.67
CA ASP A 178 -10.30 -19.08 9.34
C ASP A 178 -8.78 -19.07 9.59
N GLY A 179 -8.11 -17.99 9.23
CA GLY A 179 -6.66 -17.87 9.37
C GLY A 179 -5.85 -18.57 8.28
N SER A 180 -6.50 -19.09 7.25
CA SER A 180 -5.82 -19.77 6.13
C SER A 180 -5.00 -18.83 5.27
N PHE A 181 -4.08 -19.41 4.46
CA PHE A 181 -3.27 -18.73 3.46
C PHE A 181 -3.69 -19.17 2.06
N PRO A 182 -4.71 -18.55 1.47
CA PRO A 182 -5.25 -18.98 0.19
C PRO A 182 -4.30 -18.81 -0.99
N ASN A 183 -3.36 -17.88 -0.92
CA ASN A 183 -2.35 -17.69 -1.98
C ASN A 183 -1.00 -17.22 -1.45
N ARG A 184 0.08 -17.70 -2.08
CA ARG A 184 1.48 -17.28 -1.89
C ARG A 184 2.24 -17.19 -3.20
N ASN A 185 1.55 -17.22 -4.33
CA ASN A 185 2.13 -17.21 -5.66
C ASN A 185 2.01 -15.83 -6.30
N TYR A 186 2.68 -15.68 -7.44
CA TYR A 186 2.53 -14.50 -8.28
C TYR A 186 1.09 -14.36 -8.79
N LEU A 187 0.58 -13.14 -8.75
CA LEU A 187 -0.69 -12.74 -9.37
C LEU A 187 -0.50 -11.36 -10.00
N ASP A 188 -0.86 -11.19 -11.26
CA ASP A 188 -0.78 -9.93 -11.99
C ASP A 188 -1.67 -8.86 -11.34
N TYR A 189 -2.85 -9.29 -10.89
CA TYR A 189 -3.79 -8.44 -10.20
C TYR A 189 -4.65 -9.22 -9.21
N GLY A 190 -5.32 -8.47 -8.34
CA GLY A 190 -6.29 -9.00 -7.39
C GLY A 190 -7.51 -8.12 -7.28
N VAL A 191 -8.65 -8.74 -7.12
CA VAL A 191 -9.94 -8.07 -6.93
C VAL A 191 -10.60 -8.62 -5.69
N TRP A 192 -11.04 -7.74 -4.81
CA TRP A 192 -11.86 -8.06 -3.63
C TRP A 192 -13.26 -7.55 -3.86
N TYR A 193 -14.26 -8.31 -3.43
CA TYR A 193 -15.64 -7.94 -3.59
C TYR A 193 -16.46 -8.26 -2.32
N ASP A 194 -17.33 -7.32 -1.95
CA ASP A 194 -18.30 -7.48 -0.86
C ASP A 194 -19.68 -7.71 -1.47
N GLU A 195 -20.15 -8.95 -1.45
CA GLU A 195 -21.46 -9.31 -1.97
C GLU A 195 -22.63 -8.56 -1.32
N LYS A 196 -22.46 -8.10 -0.07
CA LYS A 196 -23.52 -7.44 0.68
C LYS A 196 -23.74 -6.00 0.23
N SER A 197 -22.68 -5.27 -0.03
CA SER A 197 -22.76 -3.85 -0.39
C SER A 197 -22.51 -3.57 -1.86
N GLY A 198 -22.07 -4.56 -2.63
CA GLY A 198 -21.68 -4.39 -4.02
C GLY A 198 -20.36 -3.61 -4.21
N ILE A 199 -19.59 -3.40 -3.14
CA ILE A 199 -18.32 -2.68 -3.20
C ILE A 199 -17.21 -3.63 -3.61
N GLY A 200 -16.37 -3.19 -4.53
CA GLY A 200 -15.16 -3.91 -4.93
C GLY A 200 -13.91 -3.03 -4.92
N VAL A 201 -12.77 -3.71 -4.84
CA VAL A 201 -11.43 -3.13 -4.95
C VAL A 201 -10.65 -3.93 -5.98
N ALA A 202 -10.11 -3.26 -6.99
CA ALA A 202 -9.25 -3.86 -7.99
C ALA A 202 -7.83 -3.29 -7.85
N SER A 203 -6.83 -4.15 -7.71
CA SER A 203 -5.43 -3.75 -7.51
C SER A 203 -4.53 -4.39 -8.56
N LEU A 204 -3.85 -3.55 -9.31
CA LEU A 204 -2.77 -3.88 -10.23
C LEU A 204 -1.45 -3.47 -9.59
N ILE A 205 -0.46 -4.34 -9.60
CA ILE A 205 0.87 -4.04 -9.08
C ILE A 205 1.90 -4.42 -10.15
N THR A 206 2.76 -3.46 -10.47
CA THR A 206 3.81 -3.63 -11.47
C THR A 206 5.18 -3.32 -10.87
N PRO A 207 6.18 -4.22 -10.98
CA PRO A 207 7.56 -3.87 -10.73
C PRO A 207 8.11 -3.09 -11.93
N GLU A 208 8.70 -1.92 -11.70
CA GLU A 208 9.41 -1.19 -12.77
C GLU A 208 10.72 -1.89 -13.17
N SER A 209 11.35 -2.56 -12.22
CA SER A 209 12.63 -3.26 -12.41
C SER A 209 12.52 -4.58 -13.20
N GLY A 210 11.33 -4.97 -13.63
CA GLY A 210 11.12 -6.17 -14.47
C GLY A 210 11.33 -7.52 -13.76
N GLU A 211 11.50 -7.53 -12.45
CA GLU A 211 11.71 -8.76 -11.69
C GLU A 211 10.40 -9.55 -11.54
N LYS A 212 10.42 -10.80 -11.97
CA LYS A 212 9.28 -11.72 -11.89
C LYS A 212 9.15 -12.43 -10.53
N SER A 213 9.83 -11.93 -9.50
CA SER A 213 9.85 -12.57 -8.17
C SER A 213 8.67 -12.20 -7.29
N LEU A 214 7.88 -11.22 -7.69
CA LEU A 214 6.76 -10.72 -6.92
C LEU A 214 5.72 -11.80 -6.65
N ARG A 215 5.37 -11.95 -5.37
CA ARG A 215 4.34 -12.87 -4.91
C ARG A 215 3.28 -12.10 -4.13
N ARG A 216 2.04 -12.46 -4.32
CA ARG A 216 0.93 -11.87 -3.59
C ARG A 216 0.51 -12.82 -2.47
N PHE A 217 0.82 -12.44 -1.23
CA PHE A 217 0.51 -13.23 -0.05
C PHE A 217 -0.87 -12.83 0.46
N LEU A 218 -1.85 -13.70 0.23
CA LEU A 218 -3.19 -13.55 0.76
C LEU A 218 -3.31 -14.34 2.06
N TRP A 219 -3.82 -13.68 3.10
CA TRP A 219 -4.07 -14.31 4.38
C TRP A 219 -5.47 -13.95 4.87
N ASP A 220 -6.32 -14.96 5.08
CA ASP A 220 -7.70 -14.82 5.54
C ASP A 220 -7.75 -14.72 7.07
N ARG A 221 -7.45 -13.52 7.62
CA ARG A 221 -7.47 -13.29 9.06
C ARG A 221 -8.88 -13.03 9.56
N PRO A 222 -9.20 -13.34 10.83
CA PRO A 222 -10.51 -13.04 11.42
C PRO A 222 -10.90 -11.56 11.39
N ASN A 223 -9.91 -10.67 11.45
CA ASN A 223 -10.12 -9.22 11.62
C ASN A 223 -9.83 -8.41 10.34
N TYR A 224 -9.12 -8.98 9.34
CA TYR A 224 -8.79 -8.31 8.07
C TYR A 224 -8.41 -9.32 7.00
N ARG A 225 -8.44 -8.89 5.74
CA ARG A 225 -7.93 -9.64 4.59
C ARG A 225 -6.55 -9.11 4.27
N LYS A 226 -5.51 -9.92 4.50
CA LYS A 226 -4.14 -9.53 4.19
C LYS A 226 -3.88 -9.72 2.71
N ASP A 227 -3.36 -8.66 2.08
CA ASP A 227 -2.80 -8.69 0.74
C ASP A 227 -1.44 -8.01 0.76
N TYR A 228 -0.41 -8.79 0.94
CA TYR A 228 0.95 -8.29 1.02
C TYR A 228 1.73 -8.73 -0.21
N LEU A 229 2.32 -7.74 -0.85
CA LEU A 229 3.25 -8.02 -1.92
C LEU A 229 4.58 -8.42 -1.31
N CYS A 230 5.13 -9.56 -1.73
CA CYS A 230 6.42 -10.08 -1.29
C CYS A 230 7.39 -10.14 -2.44
N ASP A 231 8.57 -9.58 -2.23
CA ASP A 231 9.74 -9.75 -3.10
C ASP A 231 10.95 -10.18 -2.28
N TYR A 232 12.06 -10.58 -2.96
CA TYR A 232 13.29 -11.03 -2.31
C TYR A 232 13.04 -12.07 -1.21
N ALA A 233 12.21 -13.10 -1.49
CA ALA A 233 11.98 -14.18 -0.54
C ALA A 233 13.22 -15.07 -0.40
N HIS A 234 13.85 -15.08 0.80
CA HIS A 234 15.10 -15.80 1.11
C HIS A 234 16.24 -15.44 0.14
N ALA A 235 16.46 -14.15 -0.09
CA ALA A 235 17.39 -13.65 -1.08
C ALA A 235 18.27 -12.53 -0.53
N VAL A 236 19.24 -12.11 -1.34
CA VAL A 236 20.08 -10.93 -1.07
C VAL A 236 19.54 -9.77 -1.89
N PHE A 237 19.27 -8.66 -1.23
CA PHE A 237 19.05 -7.37 -1.88
C PHE A 237 20.44 -6.74 -2.12
N PRO A 238 20.86 -6.51 -3.39
CA PRO A 238 22.24 -6.13 -3.69
C PRO A 238 22.56 -4.70 -3.27
N ALA A 239 23.81 -4.46 -2.88
CA ALA A 239 24.35 -3.12 -2.64
C ALA A 239 24.21 -2.23 -3.89
N GLY A 240 23.80 -0.98 -3.69
CA GLY A 240 23.64 0.01 -4.76
C GLY A 240 22.43 -0.24 -5.69
N HIS A 241 21.70 -1.34 -5.51
CA HIS A 241 20.47 -1.59 -6.25
C HIS A 241 19.34 -0.70 -5.73
N THR A 242 18.42 -0.34 -6.63
CA THR A 242 17.16 0.34 -6.30
C THR A 242 16.02 -0.44 -6.94
N ALA A 243 15.17 -1.00 -6.11
CA ALA A 243 13.94 -1.66 -6.55
C ALA A 243 12.78 -0.67 -6.50
N ILE A 244 11.95 -0.66 -7.55
CA ILE A 244 10.82 0.24 -7.70
C ILE A 244 9.57 -0.57 -7.95
N TYR A 245 8.52 -0.28 -7.16
CA TYR A 245 7.24 -0.94 -7.22
C TYR A 245 6.13 0.09 -7.35
N ILE A 246 5.17 -0.18 -8.23
CA ILE A 246 4.01 0.67 -8.46
C ILE A 246 2.74 -0.13 -8.21
N SER A 247 1.80 0.48 -7.49
CA SER A 247 0.47 -0.07 -7.24
C SER A 247 -0.59 0.92 -7.70
N HIS A 248 -1.57 0.43 -8.43
CA HIS A 248 -2.79 1.16 -8.77
C HIS A 248 -3.97 0.39 -8.19
N THR A 249 -4.69 1.02 -7.27
CA THR A 249 -5.85 0.44 -6.61
C THR A 249 -7.07 1.28 -6.90
N ALA A 250 -8.06 0.72 -7.59
CA ALA A 250 -9.30 1.38 -7.93
C ALA A 250 -10.49 0.76 -7.17
N PHE A 251 -11.44 1.62 -6.85
CA PHE A 251 -12.64 1.24 -6.10
C PHE A 251 -13.85 1.32 -7.03
N PHE A 252 -14.78 0.36 -6.90
CA PHE A 252 -15.96 0.30 -7.75
C PHE A 252 -17.18 -0.19 -6.98
N ARG A 253 -18.36 0.10 -7.55
CA ARG A 253 -19.64 -0.47 -7.12
C ARG A 253 -20.23 -1.30 -8.23
N GLN A 254 -20.69 -2.49 -7.91
CA GLN A 254 -21.47 -3.35 -8.77
C GLN A 254 -22.49 -4.12 -7.92
N GLU A 255 -23.75 -3.77 -8.04
CA GLU A 255 -24.82 -4.38 -7.25
C GLU A 255 -25.24 -5.75 -7.81
N ASP A 256 -25.11 -5.93 -9.13
CA ASP A 256 -25.33 -7.24 -9.77
C ASP A 256 -24.14 -8.16 -9.48
N LYS A 257 -24.37 -9.11 -8.59
CA LYS A 257 -23.36 -10.08 -8.13
C LYS A 257 -22.82 -10.99 -9.23
N THR A 258 -23.47 -11.04 -10.37
CA THR A 258 -23.00 -11.84 -11.52
C THR A 258 -22.04 -11.07 -12.41
N LYS A 259 -21.99 -9.73 -12.31
CA LYS A 259 -21.22 -8.83 -13.18
C LYS A 259 -19.98 -8.22 -12.55
N TRP A 260 -19.72 -8.44 -11.26
CA TRP A 260 -18.59 -7.77 -10.61
C TRP A 260 -17.23 -8.15 -11.21
N HIS A 261 -17.08 -9.40 -11.69
CA HIS A 261 -15.87 -9.82 -12.40
C HIS A 261 -15.65 -9.00 -13.67
N GLU A 262 -16.68 -8.86 -14.49
CA GLU A 262 -16.62 -8.08 -15.74
C GLU A 262 -16.30 -6.61 -15.43
N THR A 263 -17.00 -6.02 -14.45
CA THR A 263 -16.74 -4.63 -14.02
C THR A 263 -15.30 -4.45 -13.57
N ALA A 264 -14.77 -5.38 -12.75
CA ALA A 264 -13.39 -5.34 -12.28
C ALA A 264 -12.39 -5.50 -13.41
N MET A 265 -12.62 -6.41 -14.37
CA MET A 265 -11.74 -6.60 -15.52
C MET A 265 -11.65 -5.37 -16.40
N ASN A 266 -12.78 -4.74 -16.70
CA ASN A 266 -12.81 -3.49 -17.46
C ASN A 266 -12.04 -2.36 -16.75
N LEU A 267 -12.13 -2.31 -15.42
CA LEU A 267 -11.40 -1.35 -14.61
C LEU A 267 -9.88 -1.63 -14.64
N LEU A 268 -9.48 -2.88 -14.50
CA LEU A 268 -8.08 -3.29 -14.56
C LEU A 268 -7.42 -2.99 -15.91
N GLU A 269 -8.14 -3.18 -17.03
CA GLU A 269 -7.62 -2.81 -18.35
C GLU A 269 -7.38 -1.30 -18.45
N ARG A 270 -8.28 -0.48 -17.89
CA ARG A 270 -8.06 0.97 -17.81
C ARG A 270 -6.83 1.31 -16.96
N LEU A 271 -6.66 0.70 -15.78
CA LEU A 271 -5.49 0.90 -14.94
C LEU A 271 -4.18 0.52 -15.64
N LYS A 272 -4.19 -0.55 -16.44
CA LYS A 272 -3.03 -0.94 -17.26
C LYS A 272 -2.67 0.10 -18.32
N GLU A 273 -3.65 0.73 -18.95
CA GLU A 273 -3.41 1.80 -19.92
C GLU A 273 -2.89 3.08 -19.25
N GLU A 274 -3.40 3.41 -18.08
CA GLU A 274 -2.91 4.54 -17.27
C GLU A 274 -1.47 4.32 -16.79
N ALA A 275 -1.14 3.10 -16.38
CA ALA A 275 0.21 2.73 -15.93
C ALA A 275 1.29 2.80 -17.04
N LYS A 276 0.91 2.84 -18.31
CA LYS A 276 1.84 3.00 -19.45
C LYS A 276 2.18 4.46 -19.78
N ARG A 277 1.46 5.42 -19.21
CA ARG A 277 1.63 6.88 -19.44
C ARG A 277 2.55 7.50 -18.40
#